data_82a2f48aabf5fa8dc918defa508ef9e6
#
_entry.id   82a2f48aabf5fa8dc918defa508ef9e6
#
_cell.length_a   1.000
_cell.length_b   1.000
_cell.length_c   1.000
_cell.angle_alpha   90.00
_cell.angle_beta   90.00
_cell.angle_gamma   90.00
#
_symmetry.space_group_name_H-M   'P 1'
#
loop_
_entity.id
_entity.type
_entity.pdbx_description
1 polymer ?
#
loop_
_entity_poly.entity_id
_entity_poly.type
_entity_poly.pdbx_seq_one_letter_code
_entity_poly.pdbx_strand_id
1 'polypeptide(L)' 'MPNRLLYDRDGAAEQLSTSPRRLDELRRSGLLIAVKDGREWKYTAEDLQRYVDSLKTSVESST' A
#
# COMPACT_ATOMS: atom_id res chain seq x y z
N MET A 1 3.41 15.08 11.16
CA MET A 1 3.56 14.74 11.08
C MET A 1 4.05 14.15 10.86
N PRO A 2 4.41 13.86 11.26
CA PRO A 2 5.29 13.32 10.53
C PRO A 2 4.99 12.04 10.15
N ASN A 3 5.08 11.87 8.96
CA ASN A 3 4.77 10.63 8.37
C ASN A 3 5.98 9.75 8.38
N ARG A 4 5.77 8.48 8.50
CA ARG A 4 6.85 7.54 8.35
C ARG A 4 7.23 7.46 6.88
N LEU A 5 8.51 7.19 6.64
CA LEU A 5 8.98 6.95 5.30
C LEU A 5 8.68 5.52 4.86
N LEU A 6 8.72 4.60 5.80
CA LEU A 6 8.45 3.20 5.53
C LEU A 6 7.45 2.64 6.54
N TYR A 7 6.61 1.75 6.06
CA TYR A 7 5.67 1.02 6.90
C TYR A 7 5.95 -0.46 6.74
N ASP A 8 5.88 -1.19 7.85
CA ASP A 8 5.96 -2.63 7.75
C ASP A 8 4.61 -3.17 7.30
N ARG A 9 4.52 -4.49 7.18
CA ARG A 9 3.31 -5.13 6.68
C ARG A 9 2.07 -4.73 7.48
N ASP A 10 2.16 -4.84 8.80
CA ASP A 10 1.03 -4.52 9.66
C ASP A 10 0.69 -3.04 9.61
N GLY A 11 1.72 -2.19 9.64
CA GLY A 11 1.51 -0.76 9.60
C GLY A 11 0.90 -0.30 8.30
N ALA A 12 1.34 -0.87 7.18
CA ALA A 12 0.80 -0.52 5.88
C ALA A 12 -0.66 -0.95 5.77
N ALA A 13 -0.97 -2.16 6.26
CA ALA A 13 -2.33 -2.64 6.24
C ALA A 13 -3.24 -1.72 7.06
N GLU A 14 -2.75 -1.27 8.18
CA GLU A 14 -3.51 -0.35 9.04
C GLU A 14 -3.76 0.97 8.32
N GLN A 15 -2.74 1.48 7.64
CA GLN A 15 -2.88 2.73 6.90
C GLN A 15 -3.94 2.64 5.80
N LEU A 16 -4.08 1.47 5.20
CA LEU A 16 -5.05 1.26 4.14
C LEU A 16 -6.37 0.71 4.66
N SER A 17 -6.49 0.55 5.97
CA SER A 17 -7.70 0.02 6.60
C SER A 17 -8.05 -1.36 6.04
N THR A 18 -7.03 -2.19 5.91
CA THR A 18 -7.23 -3.53 5.36
C THR A 18 -6.43 -4.53 6.20
N SER A 19 -6.52 -5.80 5.84
CA SER A 19 -5.80 -6.84 6.56
C SER A 19 -4.41 -7.06 5.94
N PRO A 20 -3.45 -7.57 6.72
CA PRO A 20 -2.15 -7.90 6.15
C PRO A 20 -2.25 -8.91 5.01
N ARG A 21 -3.21 -9.81 5.09
CA ARG A 21 -3.41 -10.80 4.05
C ARG A 21 -3.82 -10.15 2.73
N ARG A 22 -4.75 -9.20 2.83
CA ARG A 22 -5.19 -8.47 1.64
C ARG A 22 -4.03 -7.65 1.07
N LEU A 23 -3.22 -7.08 1.95
CA LEU A 23 -2.06 -6.33 1.54
C LEU A 23 -1.11 -7.20 0.71
N ASP A 24 -0.89 -8.43 1.16
CA ASP A 24 -0.04 -9.36 0.44
C ASP A 24 -0.60 -9.66 -0.95
N GLU A 25 -1.90 -9.80 -1.06
CA GLU A 25 -2.55 -10.03 -2.34
C GLU A 25 -2.34 -8.86 -3.29
N LEU A 26 -2.47 -7.65 -2.76
CA LEU A 26 -2.25 -6.45 -3.57
C LEU A 26 -0.82 -6.36 -4.07
N ARG A 27 0.13 -6.71 -3.21
CA ARG A 27 1.54 -6.72 -3.59
C ARG A 27 1.81 -7.75 -4.68
N ARG A 28 1.29 -8.95 -4.51
CA ARG A 28 1.54 -10.02 -5.47
C ARG A 28 0.93 -9.73 -6.83
N SER A 29 -0.20 -9.04 -6.84
CA SER A 29 -0.88 -8.72 -8.09
C SER A 29 -0.26 -7.52 -8.79
N GLY A 30 0.65 -6.81 -8.13
CA GLY A 30 1.29 -5.64 -8.70
C GLY A 30 0.51 -4.36 -8.54
N LEU A 31 -0.62 -4.41 -7.83
CA LEU A 31 -1.41 -3.21 -7.58
C LEU A 31 -0.78 -2.33 -6.53
N LEU A 32 0.03 -2.90 -5.66
CA LEU A 32 0.70 -2.17 -4.60
C LEU A 32 2.18 -2.49 -4.66
N ILE A 33 3.00 -1.47 -4.75
CA ILE A 33 4.45 -1.62 -4.84
C ILE A 33 5.03 -1.75 -3.45
N ALA A 34 5.98 -2.65 -3.29
CA ALA A 34 6.68 -2.83 -2.03
C ALA A 34 8.17 -2.85 -2.29
N VAL A 35 8.94 -2.52 -1.25
CA VAL A 35 10.39 -2.59 -1.35
C VAL A 35 10.88 -3.66 -0.39
N LYS A 36 11.95 -4.31 -0.76
CA LYS A 36 12.53 -5.37 0.07
C LYS A 36 13.55 -4.77 1.02
N ASP A 37 13.35 -5.00 2.30
CA ASP A 37 14.27 -4.52 3.32
C ASP A 37 14.73 -5.73 4.10
N GLY A 38 15.88 -6.28 3.71
CA GLY A 38 16.33 -7.53 4.30
C GLY A 38 15.39 -8.66 3.93
N ARG A 39 14.74 -9.22 4.94
CA ARG A 39 13.81 -10.32 4.72
C ARG A 39 12.36 -9.86 4.69
N GLU A 40 12.14 -8.59 4.88
CA GLU A 40 10.80 -8.07 5.04
C GLU A 40 10.42 -7.19 3.88
N TRP A 41 9.13 -7.19 3.59
CA TRP A 41 8.57 -6.25 2.64
C TRP A 41 8.15 -5.01 3.39
N LYS A 42 8.54 -3.85 2.85
CA LYS A 42 8.17 -2.57 3.42
C LYS A 42 7.45 -1.77 2.35
N TYR A 43 6.68 -0.80 2.80
CA TYR A 43 5.85 0.01 1.90
C TYR A 43 6.14 1.47 2.17
N THR A 44 6.38 2.25 1.12
CA THR A 44 6.62 3.68 1.30
C THR A 44 5.28 4.40 1.40
N ALA A 45 5.28 5.55 2.09
CA ALA A 45 4.07 6.35 2.19
C ALA A 45 3.61 6.75 0.80
N GLU A 46 4.54 7.04 -0.09
CA GLU A 46 4.23 7.45 -1.45
C GLU A 46 3.53 6.34 -2.23
N ASP A 47 3.99 5.11 -2.09
CA ASP A 47 3.39 3.97 -2.79
C ASP A 47 2.00 3.67 -2.26
N LEU A 48 1.81 3.79 -0.95
CA LEU A 48 0.49 3.62 -0.36
C LEU A 48 -0.48 4.66 -0.89
N GLN A 49 -0.02 5.90 -0.98
CA GLN A 49 -0.86 6.98 -1.48
C GLN A 49 -1.20 6.77 -2.95
N ARG A 50 -0.24 6.29 -3.73
CA ARG A 50 -0.44 6.03 -5.15
C ARG A 50 -1.53 4.97 -5.35
N TYR A 51 -1.50 3.94 -4.50
CA TYR A 51 -2.53 2.91 -4.58
C TYR A 51 -3.92 3.51 -4.30
N VAL A 52 -4.02 4.33 -3.26
CA VAL A 52 -5.29 4.97 -2.93
C VAL A 52 -5.77 5.86 -4.07
N ASP A 53 -4.84 6.59 -4.68
CA ASP A 53 -5.19 7.47 -5.79
C ASP A 53 -5.70 6.68 -6.99
N SER A 54 -5.17 5.48 -7.21
CA SER A 54 -5.62 4.65 -8.31
C SER A 54 -7.06 4.19 -8.09
N LEU A 55 -7.46 3.99 -6.85
CA LEU A 55 -8.83 3.63 -6.54
C LEU A 55 -9.78 4.77 -6.87
N LYS A 56 -9.36 5.99 -6.54
CA LYS A 56 -10.17 7.16 -6.84
C LYS A 56 -10.36 7.34 -8.33
N THR A 57 -9.29 7.14 -9.07
CA THR A 57 -9.33 7.27 -10.51
C THR A 57 -10.29 6.26 -11.11
N SER A 58 -10.26 5.03 -10.62
CA SER A 58 -11.16 3.99 -11.11
C SER A 58 -12.62 4.37 -10.90
N VAL A 59 -12.92 4.91 -9.72
CA VAL A 59 -14.29 5.32 -9.40
C VAL A 59 -14.72 6.44 -10.32
N GLU A 60 -13.85 7.40 -10.53
CA GLU A 60 -14.18 8.54 -11.38
C GLU A 60 -14.42 8.12 -12.81
N SER A 61 -13.61 7.19 -13.30
CA SER A 61 -13.77 6.78 -14.69
C SER A 61 -15.01 5.91 -14.89
N SER A 62 -15.58 5.39 -13.82
CA SER A 62 -16.79 4.59 -13.97
C SER A 62 -18.05 5.45 -13.97
N THR A 63 -17.89 6.72 -13.67
CA THR A 63 -19.03 7.63 -13.72
C THR A 63 -19.05 8.37 -15.03
#